data_1138fa341b8dfdf1032d9f4ffdfe9e1f
#
_entry.id   1138fa341b8dfdf1032d9f4ffdfe9e1f
#
_cell.length_a   1.000
_cell.length_b   1.000
_cell.length_c   1.000
_cell.angle_alpha   90.00
_cell.angle_beta   90.00
_cell.angle_gamma   90.00
#
_symmetry.space_group_name_H-M   'P 1'
#
loop_
_entity.id
_entity.type
_entity.pdbx_description
1 polymer ?
#
loop_
_entity_poly.entity_id
_entity_poly.type
_entity_poly.pdbx_seq_one_letter_code
_entity_poly.pdbx_strand_id
1 'polypeptide(L)'
;MKKIIIGKDFLNIEGLVAVAQQKSKAVLCCSEKFEGKIKAGIDFLDSALAGSNGIYGVTTGYGDSCTQNVPSRHYRDLPVHLTRYHGCGLGKYFDMETVRAIITVRLNTLAQGFSGVSMDLLQRIAMLLEHDILPFIPEEGSVGASGDLTPLSYLAGTLIGERKVLYKGRELEASEVLAELGIKPYNFRPKEAIAIMNGTAVMNAVACMAFSRASYIADMACRLTAMNSIALKGNGYHFDKRLFAIKPHAGQGLAAKKIREALGYDITTPVIPERIQDPYSLRCAPHIIGVFYDAAPLWRQLIETEMNSANDNPIIDAENKSIFHGGHFYGGHIAFAMDSMKNVVANIADLLDRQLAVLVDVKYNNGLSPNLSGSKRGYSFNHGYKAVQIAASAWAAEALKNTMPASVFSRSTECHNQDKVSMGTIAARDCIRVVELTEQVVAATLLASVQALRLRGKNTDAFEDFVFLEEDRQLEQELRQTVENLKKQKWKL
;
A
#
# COMPACT_ATOMS: atom_id res chain seq x y z
N MET A 1 -15.48 18.48 0.36
CA MET A 1 -14.58 17.37 0.07
C MET A 1 -14.05 17.53 -1.34
N LYS A 2 -12.75 17.40 -1.57
CA LYS A 2 -12.12 17.51 -2.90
C LYS A 2 -12.62 16.36 -3.80
N LYS A 3 -12.83 16.64 -5.09
CA LYS A 3 -13.22 15.64 -6.09
C LYS A 3 -12.03 15.30 -6.96
N ILE A 4 -11.88 14.03 -7.30
CA ILE A 4 -10.94 13.49 -8.29
C ILE A 4 -11.79 12.97 -9.44
N ILE A 5 -11.57 13.52 -10.63
CA ILE A 5 -12.41 13.22 -11.80
C ILE A 5 -11.78 12.05 -12.56
N ILE A 6 -12.30 10.86 -12.34
CA ILE A 6 -11.88 9.63 -13.01
C ILE A 6 -12.22 9.71 -14.52
N GLY A 7 -11.25 9.39 -15.35
CA GLY A 7 -11.36 9.54 -16.81
C GLY A 7 -10.92 10.92 -17.34
N LYS A 8 -10.46 11.82 -16.44
CA LYS A 8 -9.92 13.13 -16.80
C LYS A 8 -8.62 13.45 -16.07
N ASP A 9 -8.61 13.31 -14.73
CA ASP A 9 -7.46 13.67 -13.91
C ASP A 9 -6.44 12.52 -13.88
N PHE A 10 -5.16 12.87 -13.82
CA PHE A 10 -4.12 11.89 -13.49
C PHE A 10 -4.28 11.48 -12.02
N LEU A 11 -4.48 10.21 -11.76
CA LEU A 11 -4.61 9.67 -10.41
C LEU A 11 -3.21 9.43 -9.85
N ASN A 12 -2.82 10.18 -8.82
CA ASN A 12 -1.57 9.96 -8.07
C ASN A 12 -1.83 9.20 -6.77
N ILE A 13 -0.76 8.75 -6.12
CA ILE A 13 -0.85 7.96 -4.88
C ILE A 13 -1.61 8.73 -3.79
N GLU A 14 -1.32 10.02 -3.59
CA GLU A 14 -1.97 10.86 -2.57
C GLU A 14 -3.47 11.02 -2.83
N GLY A 15 -3.84 11.15 -4.09
CA GLY A 15 -5.24 11.22 -4.52
C GLY A 15 -5.98 9.92 -4.21
N LEU A 16 -5.38 8.78 -4.56
CA LEU A 16 -5.96 7.46 -4.27
C LEU A 16 -6.12 7.24 -2.76
N VAL A 17 -5.09 7.50 -1.97
CA VAL A 17 -5.13 7.38 -0.50
C VAL A 17 -6.20 8.30 0.09
N ALA A 18 -6.34 9.52 -0.43
CA ALA A 18 -7.39 10.45 0.02
C ALA A 18 -8.82 9.93 -0.28
N VAL A 19 -9.02 9.23 -1.41
CA VAL A 19 -10.30 8.55 -1.69
C VAL A 19 -10.49 7.36 -0.76
N ALA A 20 -9.49 6.51 -0.59
CA ALA A 20 -9.52 5.35 0.31
C ALA A 20 -9.92 5.74 1.74
N GLN A 21 -9.36 6.84 2.24
CA GLN A 21 -9.62 7.42 3.57
C GLN A 21 -10.86 8.33 3.64
N GLN A 22 -11.66 8.39 2.57
CA GLN A 22 -12.86 9.24 2.48
C GLN A 22 -12.58 10.75 2.69
N LYS A 23 -11.33 11.21 2.47
CA LYS A 23 -10.96 12.63 2.48
C LYS A 23 -11.25 13.33 1.13
N SER A 24 -11.37 12.54 0.05
CA SER A 24 -11.75 12.97 -1.30
C SER A 24 -12.80 12.01 -1.87
N LYS A 25 -13.52 12.44 -2.91
CA LYS A 25 -14.46 11.61 -3.65
C LYS A 25 -13.93 11.31 -5.04
N ALA A 26 -13.95 10.05 -5.48
CA ALA A 26 -13.80 9.69 -6.88
C ALA A 26 -15.12 9.93 -7.60
N VAL A 27 -15.11 10.68 -8.69
CA VAL A 27 -16.28 11.02 -9.48
C VAL A 27 -15.99 10.74 -10.95
N LEU A 28 -16.87 10.00 -11.61
CA LEU A 28 -16.69 9.69 -13.03
C LEU A 28 -16.83 10.96 -13.89
N CYS A 29 -15.99 11.09 -14.90
CA CYS A 29 -16.07 12.18 -15.87
C CYS A 29 -17.39 12.09 -16.67
N CYS A 30 -18.05 13.23 -16.87
CA CYS A 30 -19.29 13.34 -17.65
C CYS A 30 -19.14 14.27 -18.87
N SER A 31 -17.91 14.43 -19.38
CA SER A 31 -17.71 15.24 -20.59
C SER A 31 -18.08 14.44 -21.86
N GLU A 32 -18.66 15.11 -22.84
CA GLU A 32 -19.00 14.50 -24.15
C GLU A 32 -17.80 13.80 -24.80
N LYS A 33 -16.59 14.37 -24.65
CA LYS A 33 -15.36 13.77 -25.17
C LYS A 33 -15.07 12.42 -24.51
N PHE A 34 -15.23 12.33 -23.19
CA PHE A 34 -14.99 11.10 -22.44
C PHE A 34 -16.05 10.05 -22.76
N GLU A 35 -17.33 10.41 -22.72
CA GLU A 35 -18.44 9.53 -23.06
C GLU A 35 -18.34 9.04 -24.50
N GLY A 36 -17.98 9.93 -25.43
CA GLY A 36 -17.74 9.58 -26.83
C GLY A 36 -16.62 8.58 -27.03
N LYS A 37 -15.51 8.70 -26.24
CA LYS A 37 -14.41 7.70 -26.26
C LYS A 37 -14.87 6.33 -25.78
N ILE A 38 -15.58 6.27 -24.65
CA ILE A 38 -16.12 5.02 -24.11
C ILE A 38 -17.12 4.37 -25.11
N LYS A 39 -18.02 5.18 -25.65
CA LYS A 39 -19.00 4.73 -26.66
C LYS A 39 -18.32 4.17 -27.91
N ALA A 40 -17.30 4.83 -28.43
CA ALA A 40 -16.55 4.37 -29.60
C ALA A 40 -15.94 2.96 -29.36
N GLY A 41 -15.41 2.69 -28.14
CA GLY A 41 -14.90 1.37 -27.76
C GLY A 41 -15.96 0.27 -27.82
N ILE A 42 -17.17 0.56 -27.33
CA ILE A 42 -18.32 -0.38 -27.39
C ILE A 42 -18.78 -0.58 -28.81
N ASP A 43 -19.03 0.50 -29.57
CA ASP A 43 -19.52 0.44 -30.94
C ASP A 43 -18.54 -0.38 -31.83
N PHE A 44 -17.25 -0.21 -31.62
CA PHE A 44 -16.24 -0.98 -32.34
C PHE A 44 -16.25 -2.47 -31.93
N LEU A 45 -16.35 -2.78 -30.63
CA LEU A 45 -16.45 -4.15 -30.14
C LEU A 45 -17.71 -4.84 -30.70
N ASP A 46 -18.87 -4.18 -30.66
CA ASP A 46 -20.14 -4.72 -31.21
C ASP A 46 -20.02 -4.99 -32.72
N SER A 47 -19.39 -4.10 -33.47
CA SER A 47 -19.10 -4.29 -34.90
C SER A 47 -18.19 -5.49 -35.14
N ALA A 48 -17.13 -5.66 -34.30
CA ALA A 48 -16.23 -6.79 -34.41
C ALA A 48 -16.91 -8.12 -34.06
N LEU A 49 -17.85 -8.13 -33.11
CA LEU A 49 -18.64 -9.32 -32.75
C LEU A 49 -19.60 -9.77 -33.85
N ALA A 50 -20.03 -8.87 -34.72
CA ALA A 50 -20.83 -9.21 -35.89
C ALA A 50 -20.01 -9.86 -37.05
N GLY A 51 -18.67 -9.74 -36.96
CA GLY A 51 -17.73 -10.35 -37.93
C GLY A 51 -17.36 -11.78 -37.56
N SER A 52 -16.44 -12.36 -38.34
CA SER A 52 -16.00 -13.76 -38.19
C SER A 52 -14.70 -13.92 -37.35
N ASN A 53 -14.11 -12.86 -36.87
CA ASN A 53 -12.84 -12.90 -36.15
C ASN A 53 -13.03 -13.34 -34.70
N GLY A 54 -12.18 -14.25 -34.22
CA GLY A 54 -12.17 -14.68 -32.83
C GLY A 54 -11.72 -13.55 -31.90
N ILE A 55 -12.48 -13.29 -30.83
CA ILE A 55 -12.11 -12.33 -29.75
C ILE A 55 -11.97 -13.14 -28.48
N TYR A 56 -10.75 -13.15 -27.93
CA TYR A 56 -10.42 -13.89 -26.70
C TYR A 56 -11.38 -13.56 -25.55
N GLY A 57 -11.92 -14.61 -24.93
CA GLY A 57 -12.80 -14.49 -23.76
C GLY A 57 -14.14 -13.79 -24.04
N VAL A 58 -14.50 -13.65 -25.31
CA VAL A 58 -15.78 -13.12 -25.77
C VAL A 58 -16.44 -14.09 -26.73
N THR A 59 -15.75 -14.42 -27.83
CA THR A 59 -16.21 -15.44 -28.80
C THR A 59 -15.51 -16.78 -28.60
N THR A 60 -14.48 -16.81 -27.75
CA THR A 60 -13.74 -18.01 -27.33
C THR A 60 -13.86 -18.23 -25.83
N GLY A 61 -13.51 -19.43 -25.37
CA GLY A 61 -13.26 -19.67 -23.93
C GLY A 61 -12.08 -18.88 -23.38
N TYR A 62 -11.90 -18.97 -22.09
CA TYR A 62 -10.78 -18.31 -21.35
C TYR A 62 -9.58 -19.26 -21.25
N GLY A 63 -8.39 -18.68 -21.13
CA GLY A 63 -7.16 -19.41 -20.86
C GLY A 63 -6.85 -20.44 -21.95
N ASP A 64 -6.55 -21.67 -21.56
CA ASP A 64 -6.29 -22.79 -22.47
C ASP A 64 -7.48 -23.08 -23.44
N SER A 65 -8.69 -22.77 -23.00
CA SER A 65 -9.89 -22.89 -23.82
C SER A 65 -10.02 -21.81 -24.91
N CYS A 66 -9.02 -20.98 -25.15
CA CYS A 66 -9.03 -19.92 -26.16
C CYS A 66 -9.19 -20.44 -27.59
N THR A 67 -8.96 -21.74 -27.84
CA THR A 67 -9.19 -22.43 -29.13
C THR A 67 -10.60 -22.91 -29.28
N GLN A 68 -11.44 -22.86 -28.24
CA GLN A 68 -12.82 -23.31 -28.26
C GLN A 68 -13.77 -22.16 -28.55
N ASN A 69 -14.52 -22.22 -29.64
CA ASN A 69 -15.53 -21.23 -29.94
C ASN A 69 -16.74 -21.36 -29.02
N VAL A 70 -17.18 -20.22 -28.47
CA VAL A 70 -18.40 -20.12 -27.67
C VAL A 70 -19.56 -19.78 -28.62
N PRO A 71 -20.68 -20.52 -28.61
CA PRO A 71 -21.87 -20.17 -29.41
C PRO A 71 -22.40 -18.79 -28.97
N SER A 72 -22.83 -17.96 -29.93
CA SER A 72 -23.26 -16.57 -29.67
C SER A 72 -24.39 -16.45 -28.63
N ARG A 73 -25.27 -17.46 -28.53
CA ARG A 73 -26.32 -17.53 -27.50
C ARG A 73 -25.77 -17.53 -26.06
N HIS A 74 -24.48 -17.86 -25.85
CA HIS A 74 -23.82 -17.92 -24.54
C HIS A 74 -22.87 -16.76 -24.26
N TYR A 75 -22.74 -15.76 -25.15
CA TYR A 75 -21.85 -14.63 -24.95
C TYR A 75 -22.22 -13.80 -23.70
N ARG A 76 -23.49 -13.85 -23.26
CA ARG A 76 -23.94 -13.16 -22.02
C ARG A 76 -23.82 -14.02 -20.77
N ASP A 77 -23.79 -15.34 -20.90
CA ASP A 77 -23.63 -16.26 -19.77
C ASP A 77 -22.16 -16.38 -19.35
N LEU A 78 -21.25 -16.32 -20.32
CA LEU A 78 -19.83 -16.49 -20.16
C LEU A 78 -19.23 -15.50 -19.09
N PRO A 79 -19.58 -14.19 -19.07
CA PRO A 79 -19.14 -13.26 -18.03
C PRO A 79 -19.57 -13.65 -16.61
N VAL A 80 -20.79 -14.15 -16.44
CA VAL A 80 -21.32 -14.59 -15.14
C VAL A 80 -20.57 -15.82 -14.63
N HIS A 81 -20.31 -16.79 -15.50
CA HIS A 81 -19.54 -17.98 -15.16
C HIS A 81 -18.10 -17.62 -14.76
N LEU A 82 -17.43 -16.71 -15.50
CA LEU A 82 -16.10 -16.22 -15.15
C LEU A 82 -16.07 -15.66 -13.73
N THR A 83 -17.05 -14.82 -13.39
CA THR A 83 -17.18 -14.20 -12.07
C THR A 83 -17.38 -15.25 -10.97
N ARG A 84 -18.16 -16.29 -11.22
CA ARG A 84 -18.51 -17.32 -10.23
C ARG A 84 -17.36 -18.26 -9.93
N TYR A 85 -16.70 -18.85 -10.94
CA TYR A 85 -15.65 -19.85 -10.66
C TYR A 85 -14.36 -19.27 -10.10
N HIS A 86 -14.11 -17.96 -10.26
CA HIS A 86 -13.01 -17.28 -9.57
C HIS A 86 -13.33 -16.86 -8.15
N GLY A 87 -14.56 -17.02 -7.68
CA GLY A 87 -14.96 -16.74 -6.30
C GLY A 87 -14.46 -17.78 -5.30
N CYS A 88 -13.15 -18.02 -5.26
CA CYS A 88 -12.48 -19.05 -4.46
C CYS A 88 -11.33 -18.52 -3.60
N GLY A 89 -11.26 -17.21 -3.38
CA GLY A 89 -10.27 -16.58 -2.51
C GLY A 89 -10.46 -16.95 -1.04
N LEU A 90 -9.37 -16.99 -0.29
CA LEU A 90 -9.34 -17.33 1.13
C LEU A 90 -8.47 -16.32 1.91
N GLY A 91 -8.17 -16.64 3.16
CA GLY A 91 -7.41 -15.80 4.09
C GLY A 91 -8.27 -14.71 4.72
N LYS A 92 -7.61 -13.66 5.19
CA LYS A 92 -8.28 -12.46 5.70
C LYS A 92 -8.93 -11.68 4.55
N TYR A 93 -9.83 -10.78 4.89
CA TYR A 93 -10.31 -9.79 3.94
C TYR A 93 -9.44 -8.53 3.99
N PHE A 94 -9.24 -7.88 2.85
CA PHE A 94 -8.66 -6.54 2.81
C PHE A 94 -9.48 -5.57 3.67
N ASP A 95 -8.80 -4.64 4.34
CA ASP A 95 -9.49 -3.55 5.04
C ASP A 95 -10.26 -2.65 4.06
N MET A 96 -11.26 -1.94 4.57
CA MET A 96 -12.18 -1.18 3.74
C MET A 96 -11.54 0.05 3.06
N GLU A 97 -10.45 0.61 3.60
CA GLU A 97 -9.65 1.63 2.90
C GLU A 97 -8.99 1.03 1.66
N THR A 98 -8.38 -0.13 1.80
CA THR A 98 -7.78 -0.88 0.67
C THR A 98 -8.84 -1.29 -0.36
N VAL A 99 -10.03 -1.72 0.07
CA VAL A 99 -11.13 -2.07 -0.86
C VAL A 99 -11.59 -0.85 -1.66
N ARG A 100 -11.76 0.33 -1.03
CA ARG A 100 -12.06 1.57 -1.76
C ARG A 100 -10.97 1.93 -2.76
N ALA A 101 -9.70 1.74 -2.39
CA ALA A 101 -8.58 1.93 -3.30
C ALA A 101 -8.66 0.98 -4.51
N ILE A 102 -8.95 -0.32 -4.29
CA ILE A 102 -9.10 -1.33 -5.35
C ILE A 102 -10.19 -0.92 -6.34
N ILE A 103 -11.38 -0.56 -5.84
CA ILE A 103 -12.50 -0.13 -6.69
C ILE A 103 -12.12 1.11 -7.48
N THR A 104 -11.45 2.09 -6.85
CA THR A 104 -11.03 3.34 -7.49
C THR A 104 -9.99 3.10 -8.57
N VAL A 105 -8.97 2.28 -8.31
CA VAL A 105 -7.95 1.92 -9.31
C VAL A 105 -8.62 1.20 -10.49
N ARG A 106 -9.53 0.24 -10.20
CA ARG A 106 -10.19 -0.48 -11.28
C ARG A 106 -11.07 0.42 -12.13
N LEU A 107 -11.83 1.31 -11.51
CA LEU A 107 -12.61 2.31 -12.23
C LEU A 107 -11.70 3.20 -13.11
N ASN A 108 -10.56 3.65 -12.57
CA ASN A 108 -9.62 4.50 -13.30
C ASN A 108 -9.00 3.80 -14.52
N THR A 109 -8.59 2.53 -14.38
CA THR A 109 -7.99 1.76 -15.48
C THR A 109 -9.01 1.49 -16.59
N LEU A 110 -10.26 1.18 -16.25
CA LEU A 110 -11.34 1.00 -17.23
C LEU A 110 -11.72 2.32 -17.91
N ALA A 111 -11.69 3.43 -17.18
CA ALA A 111 -11.97 4.77 -17.69
C ALA A 111 -10.91 5.26 -18.71
N GLN A 112 -9.77 4.55 -18.88
CA GLN A 112 -8.83 4.82 -19.98
C GLN A 112 -9.47 4.60 -21.37
N GLY A 113 -10.60 3.89 -21.47
CA GLY A 113 -11.40 3.73 -22.68
C GLY A 113 -10.87 2.74 -23.70
N PHE A 114 -10.02 1.80 -23.27
CA PHE A 114 -9.46 0.72 -24.11
C PHE A 114 -10.00 -0.67 -23.75
N SER A 115 -10.94 -0.76 -22.84
CA SER A 115 -11.45 -2.03 -22.34
C SER A 115 -12.72 -2.51 -23.04
N GLY A 116 -13.33 -1.70 -23.90
CA GLY A 116 -14.59 -2.03 -24.57
C GLY A 116 -15.76 -2.22 -23.58
N VAL A 117 -15.81 -1.44 -22.53
CA VAL A 117 -16.85 -1.45 -21.50
C VAL A 117 -17.83 -0.29 -21.68
N SER A 118 -19.06 -0.46 -21.19
CA SER A 118 -20.10 0.56 -21.30
C SER A 118 -19.97 1.66 -20.24
N MET A 119 -20.54 2.83 -20.52
CA MET A 119 -20.71 3.89 -19.52
C MET A 119 -21.54 3.40 -18.33
N ASP A 120 -22.56 2.58 -18.54
CA ASP A 120 -23.39 2.01 -17.47
C ASP A 120 -22.55 1.16 -16.51
N LEU A 121 -21.60 0.35 -17.00
CA LEU A 121 -20.67 -0.39 -16.14
C LEU A 121 -19.81 0.56 -15.29
N LEU A 122 -19.22 1.59 -15.91
CA LEU A 122 -18.38 2.57 -15.19
C LEU A 122 -19.20 3.30 -14.11
N GLN A 123 -20.43 3.68 -14.43
CA GLN A 123 -21.35 4.31 -13.47
C GLN A 123 -21.72 3.34 -12.34
N ARG A 124 -21.90 2.04 -12.62
CA ARG A 124 -22.15 1.03 -11.59
C ARG A 124 -20.98 0.83 -10.64
N ILE A 125 -19.75 0.87 -11.14
CA ILE A 125 -18.55 0.79 -10.28
C ILE A 125 -18.43 2.09 -9.47
N ALA A 126 -18.64 3.26 -10.08
CA ALA A 126 -18.62 4.54 -9.38
C ALA A 126 -19.69 4.61 -8.27
N MET A 127 -20.87 4.06 -8.50
CA MET A 127 -21.97 3.97 -7.54
C MET A 127 -21.57 3.19 -6.28
N LEU A 128 -20.75 2.13 -6.39
CA LEU A 128 -20.25 1.42 -5.21
C LEU A 128 -19.43 2.34 -4.30
N LEU A 129 -18.60 3.22 -4.88
CA LEU A 129 -17.83 4.22 -4.13
C LEU A 129 -18.72 5.34 -3.56
N GLU A 130 -19.74 5.76 -4.30
CA GLU A 130 -20.67 6.82 -3.89
C GLU A 130 -21.50 6.41 -2.67
N HIS A 131 -22.01 5.18 -2.68
CA HIS A 131 -22.83 4.62 -1.60
C HIS A 131 -22.03 3.87 -0.54
N ASP A 132 -20.70 3.79 -0.68
CA ASP A 132 -19.80 3.04 0.22
C ASP A 132 -20.21 1.57 0.37
N ILE A 133 -20.54 0.92 -0.76
CA ILE A 133 -20.85 -0.52 -0.85
C ILE A 133 -19.55 -1.26 -1.12
N LEU A 134 -18.98 -1.89 -0.10
CA LEU A 134 -17.64 -2.44 -0.15
C LEU A 134 -17.66 -3.96 -0.06
N PRO A 135 -17.29 -4.68 -1.15
CA PRO A 135 -17.20 -6.13 -1.11
C PRO A 135 -16.15 -6.64 -0.11
N PHE A 136 -16.43 -7.75 0.56
CA PHE A 136 -15.44 -8.49 1.32
C PHE A 136 -14.52 -9.24 0.35
N ILE A 137 -13.37 -8.64 0.03
CA ILE A 137 -12.38 -9.19 -0.91
C ILE A 137 -11.32 -9.96 -0.14
N PRO A 138 -11.19 -11.30 -0.32
CA PRO A 138 -10.12 -12.08 0.30
C PRO A 138 -8.73 -11.67 -0.20
N GLU A 139 -7.75 -11.67 0.69
CA GLU A 139 -6.37 -11.31 0.37
C GLU A 139 -5.62 -12.39 -0.42
N GLU A 140 -6.06 -13.66 -0.36
CA GLU A 140 -5.32 -14.81 -0.87
C GLU A 140 -5.99 -15.43 -2.09
N GLY A 141 -5.18 -16.00 -2.99
CA GLY A 141 -5.64 -16.72 -4.17
C GLY A 141 -5.18 -16.12 -5.50
N SER A 142 -4.49 -14.95 -5.53
CA SER A 142 -3.91 -14.40 -6.75
C SER A 142 -2.42 -14.66 -6.85
N VAL A 143 -1.97 -15.25 -7.94
CA VAL A 143 -0.55 -15.34 -8.34
C VAL A 143 -0.16 -14.26 -9.35
N GLY A 144 -1.07 -13.35 -9.67
CA GLY A 144 -0.86 -12.31 -10.66
C GLY A 144 -0.70 -12.86 -12.09
N ALA A 145 -1.40 -13.94 -12.42
CA ALA A 145 -1.27 -14.61 -13.72
C ALA A 145 -1.86 -13.75 -14.84
N SER A 146 -3.17 -13.48 -14.77
CA SER A 146 -3.87 -12.55 -15.66
C SER A 146 -4.29 -11.30 -14.88
N GLY A 147 -3.35 -10.73 -14.13
CA GLY A 147 -3.63 -9.78 -13.06
C GLY A 147 -4.30 -10.45 -11.86
N ASP A 148 -5.28 -9.81 -11.29
CA ASP A 148 -5.88 -10.14 -10.00
C ASP A 148 -7.27 -10.80 -10.13
N LEU A 149 -7.40 -11.84 -10.97
CA LEU A 149 -8.70 -12.45 -11.30
C LEU A 149 -9.54 -12.83 -10.07
N THR A 150 -8.98 -13.61 -9.16
CA THR A 150 -9.69 -14.09 -7.98
C THR A 150 -10.21 -12.93 -7.11
N PRO A 151 -9.41 -11.99 -6.61
CA PRO A 151 -9.95 -10.91 -5.78
C PRO A 151 -10.88 -9.97 -6.56
N LEU A 152 -10.63 -9.68 -7.83
CA LEU A 152 -11.51 -8.83 -8.64
C LEU A 152 -12.84 -9.50 -8.99
N SER A 153 -12.95 -10.83 -8.90
CA SER A 153 -14.23 -11.53 -9.05
C SER A 153 -15.25 -11.15 -7.96
N TYR A 154 -14.77 -10.71 -6.81
CA TYR A 154 -15.65 -10.25 -5.73
C TYR A 154 -16.24 -8.86 -6.05
N LEU A 155 -15.48 -8.00 -6.70
CA LEU A 155 -16.00 -6.73 -7.23
C LEU A 155 -17.04 -6.98 -8.32
N ALA A 156 -16.71 -7.85 -9.31
CA ALA A 156 -17.64 -8.20 -10.38
C ALA A 156 -18.92 -8.88 -9.85
N GLY A 157 -18.77 -9.79 -8.88
CA GLY A 157 -19.90 -10.46 -8.23
C GLY A 157 -20.84 -9.50 -7.50
N THR A 158 -20.30 -8.49 -6.84
CA THR A 158 -21.10 -7.46 -6.17
C THR A 158 -22.02 -6.72 -7.15
N LEU A 159 -21.56 -6.43 -8.35
CA LEU A 159 -22.35 -5.73 -9.37
C LEU A 159 -23.58 -6.56 -9.83
N ILE A 160 -23.45 -7.87 -9.86
CA ILE A 160 -24.56 -8.78 -10.24
C ILE A 160 -25.42 -9.22 -9.04
N GLY A 161 -25.21 -8.62 -7.86
CA GLY A 161 -25.98 -8.94 -6.66
C GLY A 161 -25.50 -10.19 -5.90
N GLU A 162 -24.35 -10.73 -6.26
CA GLU A 162 -23.72 -11.84 -5.54
C GLU A 162 -22.62 -11.31 -4.61
N ARG A 163 -22.21 -12.09 -3.60
CA ARG A 163 -21.19 -11.74 -2.58
C ARG A 163 -21.70 -10.88 -1.44
N LYS A 164 -20.98 -10.95 -0.35
CA LYS A 164 -21.19 -10.12 0.84
C LYS A 164 -20.49 -8.77 0.69
N VAL A 165 -21.11 -7.75 1.25
CA VAL A 165 -20.62 -6.38 1.25
C VAL A 165 -20.76 -5.75 2.64
N LEU A 166 -19.88 -4.82 2.97
CA LEU A 166 -20.09 -3.88 4.06
C LEU A 166 -20.90 -2.70 3.53
N TYR A 167 -22.05 -2.43 4.16
CA TYR A 167 -22.87 -1.28 3.85
C TYR A 167 -23.47 -0.69 5.13
N LYS A 168 -23.27 0.61 5.36
CA LYS A 168 -23.69 1.31 6.59
C LYS A 168 -23.27 0.60 7.87
N GLY A 169 -22.05 0.05 7.90
CA GLY A 169 -21.49 -0.67 9.06
C GLY A 169 -22.05 -2.08 9.29
N ARG A 170 -22.84 -2.62 8.36
CA ARG A 170 -23.44 -3.97 8.43
C ARG A 170 -22.92 -4.85 7.30
N GLU A 171 -22.66 -6.12 7.60
CA GLU A 171 -22.42 -7.16 6.61
C GLU A 171 -23.75 -7.65 6.05
N LEU A 172 -23.95 -7.52 4.74
CA LEU A 172 -25.19 -7.85 4.03
C LEU A 172 -24.85 -8.56 2.70
N GLU A 173 -25.83 -9.27 2.12
CA GLU A 173 -25.72 -9.74 0.75
C GLU A 173 -25.83 -8.54 -0.23
N ALA A 174 -25.04 -8.54 -1.31
CA ALA A 174 -25.08 -7.45 -2.27
C ALA A 174 -26.47 -7.26 -2.89
N SER A 175 -27.22 -8.36 -3.12
CA SER A 175 -28.59 -8.32 -3.63
C SER A 175 -29.55 -7.54 -2.71
N GLU A 176 -29.41 -7.69 -1.38
CA GLU A 176 -30.24 -6.99 -0.40
C GLU A 176 -29.95 -5.48 -0.44
N VAL A 177 -28.67 -5.10 -0.51
CA VAL A 177 -28.27 -3.68 -0.59
C VAL A 177 -28.74 -3.04 -1.89
N LEU A 178 -28.59 -3.73 -3.02
CA LEU A 178 -29.08 -3.24 -4.30
C LEU A 178 -30.61 -3.07 -4.28
N ALA A 179 -31.33 -4.02 -3.70
CA ALA A 179 -32.81 -3.92 -3.54
C ALA A 179 -33.21 -2.75 -2.63
N GLU A 180 -32.50 -2.52 -1.49
CA GLU A 180 -32.72 -1.37 -0.59
C GLU A 180 -32.59 -0.03 -1.34
N LEU A 181 -31.63 0.03 -2.28
CA LEU A 181 -31.39 1.23 -3.08
C LEU A 181 -32.28 1.33 -4.35
N GLY A 182 -33.15 0.36 -4.61
CA GLY A 182 -33.97 0.29 -5.82
C GLY A 182 -33.14 0.06 -7.12
N ILE A 183 -31.95 -0.51 -6.98
CA ILE A 183 -31.01 -0.76 -8.07
C ILE A 183 -31.10 -2.22 -8.49
N LYS A 184 -31.32 -2.49 -9.79
CA LYS A 184 -31.30 -3.86 -10.31
C LYS A 184 -29.88 -4.39 -10.39
N PRO A 185 -29.63 -5.70 -10.11
CA PRO A 185 -28.38 -6.36 -10.42
C PRO A 185 -27.92 -6.05 -11.85
N TYR A 186 -26.62 -5.85 -12.03
CA TYR A 186 -26.05 -5.55 -13.34
C TYR A 186 -26.09 -6.77 -14.26
N ASN A 187 -26.38 -6.56 -15.52
CA ASN A 187 -26.35 -7.61 -16.54
C ASN A 187 -25.17 -7.34 -17.49
N PHE A 188 -24.11 -8.10 -17.34
CA PHE A 188 -22.90 -7.91 -18.13
C PHE A 188 -23.13 -8.03 -19.63
N ARG A 189 -22.56 -7.10 -20.37
CA ARG A 189 -22.32 -7.25 -21.80
C ARG A 189 -21.14 -8.22 -22.03
N PRO A 190 -21.02 -8.79 -23.23
CA PRO A 190 -19.83 -9.54 -23.63
C PRO A 190 -18.55 -8.74 -23.32
N LYS A 191 -17.51 -9.38 -22.81
CA LYS A 191 -16.22 -8.81 -22.35
C LYS A 191 -16.24 -8.07 -20.99
N GLU A 192 -17.33 -7.54 -20.48
CA GLU A 192 -17.30 -6.66 -19.31
C GLU A 192 -16.76 -7.33 -18.03
N ALA A 193 -17.12 -8.61 -17.77
CA ALA A 193 -16.58 -9.29 -16.59
C ALA A 193 -15.06 -9.52 -16.69
N ILE A 194 -14.56 -9.97 -17.86
CA ILE A 194 -13.11 -10.10 -18.03
C ILE A 194 -12.43 -8.73 -17.98
N ALA A 195 -13.05 -7.67 -18.47
CA ALA A 195 -12.53 -6.32 -18.35
C ALA A 195 -12.40 -5.88 -16.86
N ILE A 196 -13.34 -6.23 -15.98
CA ILE A 196 -13.23 -5.95 -14.54
C ILE A 196 -12.16 -6.81 -13.89
N MET A 197 -12.09 -8.09 -14.21
CA MET A 197 -11.32 -9.07 -13.46
C MET A 197 -9.86 -9.19 -13.92
N ASN A 198 -9.62 -9.00 -15.22
CA ASN A 198 -8.30 -9.12 -15.83
C ASN A 198 -7.55 -7.78 -15.68
N GLY A 199 -6.58 -7.73 -14.79
CA GLY A 199 -5.79 -6.52 -14.56
C GLY A 199 -5.22 -6.41 -13.15
N THR A 200 -4.42 -5.38 -12.91
CA THR A 200 -3.51 -5.25 -11.79
C THR A 200 -4.04 -4.38 -10.64
N ALA A 201 -5.34 -4.14 -10.58
CA ALA A 201 -5.92 -3.15 -9.68
C ALA A 201 -5.72 -3.46 -8.18
N VAL A 202 -5.75 -4.74 -7.78
CA VAL A 202 -5.57 -5.12 -6.38
C VAL A 202 -4.12 -4.93 -5.95
N MET A 203 -3.17 -5.53 -6.67
CA MET A 203 -1.75 -5.37 -6.34
C MET A 203 -1.32 -3.90 -6.37
N ASN A 204 -1.87 -3.11 -7.28
CA ASN A 204 -1.56 -1.68 -7.39
C ASN A 204 -2.16 -0.86 -6.24
N ALA A 205 -3.41 -1.10 -5.86
CA ALA A 205 -4.04 -0.44 -4.71
C ALA A 205 -3.27 -0.72 -3.41
N VAL A 206 -2.92 -1.99 -3.15
CA VAL A 206 -2.09 -2.35 -1.98
C VAL A 206 -0.72 -1.69 -2.05
N ALA A 207 -0.10 -1.61 -3.24
CA ALA A 207 1.18 -0.93 -3.44
C ALA A 207 1.10 0.57 -3.11
N CYS A 208 0.03 1.25 -3.51
CA CYS A 208 -0.19 2.67 -3.18
C CYS A 208 -0.31 2.88 -1.66
N MET A 209 -1.10 2.03 -0.98
CA MET A 209 -1.26 2.11 0.47
C MET A 209 0.07 1.84 1.19
N ALA A 210 0.83 0.82 0.75
CA ALA A 210 2.14 0.50 1.30
C ALA A 210 3.14 1.65 1.09
N PHE A 211 3.21 2.23 -0.11
CA PHE A 211 4.11 3.34 -0.42
C PHE A 211 3.83 4.58 0.44
N SER A 212 2.56 4.96 0.59
CA SER A 212 2.16 6.12 1.42
C SER A 212 2.59 5.94 2.88
N ARG A 213 2.35 4.76 3.46
CA ARG A 213 2.72 4.44 4.84
C ARG A 213 4.24 4.34 5.00
N ALA A 214 4.94 3.70 4.06
CA ALA A 214 6.41 3.57 4.07
C ALA A 214 7.11 4.95 3.96
N SER A 215 6.57 5.87 3.17
CA SER A 215 7.09 7.23 3.07
C SER A 215 7.02 7.97 4.42
N TYR A 216 5.90 7.84 5.12
CA TYR A 216 5.74 8.43 6.45
C TYR A 216 6.65 7.77 7.50
N ILE A 217 6.86 6.44 7.42
CA ILE A 217 7.83 5.72 8.25
C ILE A 217 9.25 6.25 8.06
N ALA A 218 9.68 6.50 6.82
CA ALA A 218 11.02 7.04 6.53
C ALA A 218 11.21 8.44 7.14
N ASP A 219 10.20 9.29 7.05
CA ASP A 219 10.21 10.62 7.67
C ASP A 219 10.23 10.52 9.20
N MET A 220 9.41 9.64 9.77
CA MET A 220 9.39 9.39 11.22
C MET A 220 10.72 8.82 11.71
N ALA A 221 11.38 7.95 10.95
CA ALA A 221 12.69 7.41 11.32
C ALA A 221 13.77 8.49 11.40
N CYS A 222 13.75 9.50 10.52
CA CYS A 222 14.62 10.67 10.64
C CYS A 222 14.34 11.44 11.94
N ARG A 223 13.08 11.68 12.26
CA ARG A 223 12.68 12.38 13.49
C ARG A 223 13.08 11.61 14.75
N LEU A 224 12.84 10.29 14.78
CA LEU A 224 13.22 9.41 15.88
C LEU A 224 14.74 9.37 16.07
N THR A 225 15.51 9.33 14.98
CA THR A 225 16.98 9.40 15.03
C THR A 225 17.45 10.70 15.71
N ALA A 226 16.83 11.83 15.38
CA ALA A 226 17.14 13.10 16.06
C ALA A 226 16.76 13.07 17.54
N MET A 227 15.56 12.60 17.88
CA MET A 227 15.09 12.46 19.28
C MET A 227 16.04 11.57 20.09
N ASN A 228 16.43 10.44 19.55
CA ASN A 228 17.35 9.50 20.18
C ASN A 228 18.76 10.09 20.30
N SER A 229 19.24 10.84 19.30
CA SER A 229 20.51 11.55 19.38
C SER A 229 20.52 12.58 20.53
N ILE A 230 19.44 13.34 20.71
CA ILE A 230 19.29 14.29 21.83
C ILE A 230 19.28 13.53 23.17
N ALA A 231 18.47 12.48 23.30
CA ALA A 231 18.33 11.71 24.53
C ALA A 231 19.65 11.02 24.94
N LEU A 232 20.40 10.50 23.98
CA LEU A 232 21.70 9.85 24.16
C LEU A 232 22.87 10.83 24.30
N LYS A 233 22.63 12.16 24.20
CA LYS A 233 23.69 13.17 24.10
C LYS A 233 24.68 12.87 22.98
N GLY A 234 24.15 12.41 21.85
CA GLY A 234 24.90 12.03 20.66
C GLY A 234 25.55 13.23 19.97
N ASN A 235 26.48 12.93 19.08
CA ASN A 235 27.22 13.92 18.33
C ASN A 235 26.50 14.32 17.03
N GLY A 236 25.78 15.44 17.03
CA GLY A 236 25.06 15.96 15.85
C GLY A 236 25.96 16.23 14.64
N TYR A 237 27.26 16.35 14.84
CA TYR A 237 28.25 16.53 13.75
C TYR A 237 28.28 15.37 12.76
N HIS A 238 27.80 14.17 13.13
CA HIS A 238 27.61 13.04 12.22
C HIS A 238 26.62 13.32 11.08
N PHE A 239 25.80 14.37 11.22
CA PHE A 239 24.79 14.75 10.23
C PHE A 239 25.18 16.01 9.43
N ASP A 240 26.44 16.50 9.52
CA ASP A 240 26.92 17.69 8.82
C ASP A 240 26.76 17.56 7.31
N LYS A 241 26.22 18.61 6.66
CA LYS A 241 26.00 18.64 5.21
C LYS A 241 27.27 18.40 4.38
N ARG A 242 28.43 18.81 4.91
CA ARG A 242 29.73 18.66 4.24
C ARG A 242 30.13 17.19 4.14
N LEU A 243 29.82 16.39 5.17
CA LEU A 243 30.06 14.95 5.14
C LEU A 243 29.28 14.28 3.99
N PHE A 244 28.01 14.62 3.83
CA PHE A 244 27.14 14.02 2.80
C PHE A 244 27.41 14.57 1.39
N ALA A 245 28.05 15.73 1.28
CA ALA A 245 28.51 16.24 -0.04
C ALA A 245 29.68 15.44 -0.61
N ILE A 246 30.47 14.74 0.21
CA ILE A 246 31.62 13.92 -0.22
C ILE A 246 31.15 12.58 -0.84
N LYS A 247 30.03 12.04 -0.36
CA LYS A 247 29.37 10.85 -0.91
C LYS A 247 27.93 11.23 -1.34
N PRO A 248 27.74 11.76 -2.55
CA PRO A 248 26.58 12.58 -2.91
C PRO A 248 25.36 11.75 -3.36
N HIS A 249 24.93 10.74 -2.59
CA HIS A 249 23.61 10.16 -2.75
C HIS A 249 22.56 11.16 -2.23
N ALA A 250 21.61 11.54 -3.09
CA ALA A 250 20.62 12.57 -2.80
C ALA A 250 19.77 12.24 -1.56
N GLY A 251 19.35 10.98 -1.45
CA GLY A 251 18.55 10.50 -0.33
C GLY A 251 19.29 10.53 1.01
N GLN A 252 20.60 10.21 1.02
CA GLN A 252 21.42 10.36 2.23
C GLN A 252 21.50 11.81 2.69
N GLY A 253 21.70 12.71 1.73
CA GLY A 253 21.73 14.16 1.99
C GLY A 253 20.39 14.66 2.54
N LEU A 254 19.29 14.19 2.00
CA LEU A 254 17.93 14.53 2.44
C LEU A 254 17.64 13.99 3.86
N ALA A 255 17.98 12.73 4.14
CA ALA A 255 17.82 12.14 5.46
C ALA A 255 18.64 12.89 6.50
N ALA A 256 19.91 13.18 6.23
CA ALA A 256 20.76 13.97 7.10
C ALA A 256 20.22 15.39 7.32
N LYS A 257 19.65 16.03 6.29
CA LYS A 257 18.99 17.34 6.41
C LYS A 257 17.79 17.27 7.34
N LYS A 258 16.87 16.31 7.16
CA LYS A 258 15.70 16.13 8.03
C LYS A 258 16.10 15.89 9.51
N ILE A 259 17.14 15.07 9.73
CA ILE A 259 17.66 14.83 11.08
C ILE A 259 18.21 16.13 11.69
N ARG A 260 19.01 16.92 10.96
CA ARG A 260 19.53 18.22 11.43
C ARG A 260 18.41 19.19 11.79
N GLU A 261 17.41 19.31 10.94
CA GLU A 261 16.25 20.18 11.18
C GLU A 261 15.50 19.76 12.45
N ALA A 262 15.34 18.45 12.68
CA ALA A 262 14.70 17.92 13.88
C ALA A 262 15.56 18.02 15.15
N LEU A 263 16.90 18.10 15.04
CA LEU A 263 17.80 18.36 16.17
C LEU A 263 17.61 19.76 16.74
N GLY A 264 17.28 20.75 15.90
CA GLY A 264 16.94 22.09 16.30
C GLY A 264 18.08 22.93 16.90
N TYR A 265 19.34 22.51 16.74
CA TYR A 265 20.52 23.24 17.17
C TYR A 265 21.60 23.27 16.10
N ASP A 266 22.49 24.26 16.19
CA ASP A 266 23.65 24.39 15.31
C ASP A 266 24.68 23.28 15.60
N ILE A 267 24.99 22.48 14.59
CA ILE A 267 25.93 21.36 14.66
C ILE A 267 27.29 21.71 14.06
N THR A 268 27.53 22.97 13.70
CA THR A 268 28.76 23.40 13.03
C THR A 268 30.00 23.36 13.93
N THR A 269 29.80 23.39 15.23
CA THR A 269 30.89 23.28 16.22
C THR A 269 30.97 21.83 16.68
N PRO A 270 32.07 21.11 16.43
CA PRO A 270 32.22 19.76 16.93
C PRO A 270 32.27 19.78 18.44
N VAL A 271 31.25 19.20 19.07
CA VAL A 271 31.40 18.76 20.46
C VAL A 271 32.16 17.44 20.37
N ILE A 272 33.38 17.41 20.89
CA ILE A 272 34.15 16.16 21.01
C ILE A 272 33.82 15.59 22.38
N PRO A 273 32.82 14.74 22.51
CA PRO A 273 32.55 14.02 23.77
C PRO A 273 33.68 13.00 24.00
N GLU A 274 33.72 12.41 25.17
CA GLU A 274 34.61 11.28 25.48
C GLU A 274 34.57 10.20 24.41
N ARG A 275 33.39 10.04 23.77
CA ARG A 275 33.17 9.15 22.63
C ARG A 275 33.12 9.95 21.33
N ILE A 276 34.13 9.81 20.49
CA ILE A 276 34.25 10.53 19.20
C ILE A 276 33.16 10.10 18.22
N GLN A 277 32.73 8.84 18.24
CA GLN A 277 31.78 8.28 17.31
C GLN A 277 30.62 7.60 18.04
N ASP A 278 29.39 7.98 17.68
CA ASP A 278 28.19 7.28 18.11
C ASP A 278 28.08 5.87 17.49
N PRO A 279 27.28 4.97 18.06
CA PRO A 279 26.95 3.69 17.43
C PRO A 279 26.44 3.87 15.98
N TYR A 280 26.62 2.87 15.15
CA TYR A 280 26.20 2.89 13.74
C TYR A 280 24.73 3.22 13.57
N SER A 281 23.87 2.72 14.45
CA SER A 281 22.44 2.98 14.40
C SER A 281 22.09 4.49 14.50
N LEU A 282 22.96 5.32 15.08
CA LEU A 282 22.81 6.77 15.04
C LEU A 282 23.54 7.39 13.84
N ARG A 283 24.88 7.24 13.78
CA ARG A 283 25.68 7.96 12.79
C ARG A 283 25.50 7.47 11.35
N CYS A 284 25.08 6.21 11.15
CA CYS A 284 24.77 5.67 9.82
C CYS A 284 23.29 5.75 9.45
N ALA A 285 22.42 6.28 10.31
CA ALA A 285 20.98 6.39 10.02
C ALA A 285 20.69 7.07 8.66
N PRO A 286 21.36 8.18 8.27
CA PRO A 286 21.12 8.77 6.95
C PRO A 286 21.47 7.85 5.79
N HIS A 287 22.44 6.94 5.96
CA HIS A 287 22.86 5.98 4.92
C HIS A 287 21.84 4.87 4.74
N ILE A 288 21.08 4.53 5.78
CA ILE A 288 20.05 3.49 5.78
C ILE A 288 18.73 4.09 5.29
N ILE A 289 18.25 5.17 5.93
CA ILE A 289 17.00 5.82 5.58
C ILE A 289 17.08 6.44 4.17
N GLY A 290 18.24 6.97 3.79
CA GLY A 290 18.46 7.62 2.51
C GLY A 290 18.22 6.71 1.31
N VAL A 291 18.42 5.39 1.44
CA VAL A 291 18.10 4.42 0.38
C VAL A 291 16.62 4.49 0.00
N PHE A 292 15.73 4.70 0.99
CA PHE A 292 14.31 4.89 0.71
C PHE A 292 14.07 6.12 -0.19
N TYR A 293 14.65 7.26 0.17
CA TYR A 293 14.46 8.50 -0.60
C TYR A 293 15.06 8.44 -2.01
N ASP A 294 16.16 7.73 -2.19
CA ASP A 294 16.76 7.54 -3.51
C ASP A 294 15.91 6.60 -4.40
N ALA A 295 15.28 5.59 -3.84
CA ALA A 295 14.48 4.61 -4.57
C ALA A 295 12.99 5.03 -4.74
N ALA A 296 12.46 5.85 -3.84
CA ALA A 296 11.04 6.24 -3.83
C ALA A 296 10.56 6.87 -5.15
N PRO A 297 11.32 7.71 -5.88
CA PRO A 297 10.88 8.25 -7.17
C PRO A 297 10.60 7.17 -8.21
N LEU A 298 11.43 6.11 -8.28
CA LEU A 298 11.23 4.99 -9.19
C LEU A 298 9.98 4.19 -8.81
N TRP A 299 9.82 3.83 -7.54
CA TRP A 299 8.63 3.10 -7.09
C TRP A 299 7.35 3.89 -7.36
N ARG A 300 7.35 5.19 -7.06
CA ARG A 300 6.22 6.09 -7.37
C ARG A 300 5.89 6.05 -8.86
N GLN A 301 6.89 6.22 -9.72
CA GLN A 301 6.69 6.17 -11.17
C GLN A 301 6.06 4.87 -11.63
N LEU A 302 6.57 3.71 -11.15
CA LEU A 302 6.05 2.39 -11.52
C LEU A 302 4.59 2.22 -11.09
N ILE A 303 4.27 2.59 -9.83
CA ILE A 303 2.93 2.47 -9.26
C ILE A 303 1.94 3.40 -9.98
N GLU A 304 2.30 4.68 -10.17
CA GLU A 304 1.40 5.66 -10.79
C GLU A 304 1.20 5.40 -12.28
N THR A 305 2.23 4.91 -12.98
CA THR A 305 2.09 4.48 -14.38
C THR A 305 1.10 3.33 -14.51
N GLU A 306 1.23 2.29 -13.69
CA GLU A 306 0.34 1.14 -13.70
C GLU A 306 -1.11 1.55 -13.37
N MET A 307 -1.31 2.41 -12.39
CA MET A 307 -2.62 2.90 -11.96
C MET A 307 -3.36 3.70 -13.04
N ASN A 308 -2.63 4.34 -13.96
CA ASN A 308 -3.18 5.17 -15.02
C ASN A 308 -3.10 4.48 -16.41
N SER A 309 -2.87 3.18 -16.45
CA SER A 309 -2.78 2.38 -17.67
C SER A 309 -4.06 1.58 -17.91
N ALA A 310 -4.34 1.25 -19.18
CA ALA A 310 -5.26 0.18 -19.50
C ALA A 310 -4.50 -1.15 -19.38
N ASN A 311 -4.97 -2.04 -18.53
CA ASN A 311 -4.23 -3.23 -18.13
C ASN A 311 -5.05 -4.53 -18.16
N ASP A 312 -6.01 -4.63 -19.06
CA ASP A 312 -6.77 -5.86 -19.34
C ASP A 312 -6.36 -6.51 -20.67
N ASN A 313 -7.06 -7.56 -21.05
CA ASN A 313 -6.91 -8.28 -22.31
C ASN A 313 -8.25 -8.92 -22.72
N PRO A 314 -8.67 -8.78 -23.97
CA PRO A 314 -8.04 -8.00 -25.06
C PRO A 314 -8.20 -6.49 -24.90
N ILE A 315 -7.28 -5.73 -25.50
CA ILE A 315 -7.36 -4.26 -25.61
C ILE A 315 -8.18 -3.90 -26.85
N ILE A 316 -9.11 -2.97 -26.69
CA ILE A 316 -10.01 -2.50 -27.75
C ILE A 316 -9.59 -1.08 -28.15
N ASP A 317 -8.90 -0.94 -29.25
CA ASP A 317 -8.50 0.34 -29.83
C ASP A 317 -9.47 0.76 -30.93
N ALA A 318 -10.48 1.51 -30.53
CA ALA A 318 -11.52 1.96 -31.47
C ALA A 318 -11.00 3.02 -32.47
N GLU A 319 -10.02 3.82 -32.10
CA GLU A 319 -9.43 4.86 -32.95
C GLU A 319 -8.72 4.21 -34.16
N ASN A 320 -7.90 3.20 -33.91
CA ASN A 320 -7.17 2.47 -34.94
C ASN A 320 -7.91 1.22 -35.45
N LYS A 321 -9.14 0.99 -35.00
CA LYS A 321 -9.98 -0.18 -35.38
C LYS A 321 -9.24 -1.50 -35.19
N SER A 322 -8.58 -1.67 -34.06
CA SER A 322 -7.73 -2.81 -33.76
C SER A 322 -8.10 -3.45 -32.43
N ILE A 323 -8.00 -4.78 -32.38
CA ILE A 323 -8.13 -5.56 -31.14
C ILE A 323 -6.79 -6.25 -30.92
N PHE A 324 -6.17 -5.94 -29.78
CA PHE A 324 -4.87 -6.50 -29.41
C PHE A 324 -5.04 -7.57 -28.34
N HIS A 325 -4.48 -8.75 -28.60
CA HIS A 325 -4.38 -9.82 -27.63
C HIS A 325 -2.95 -9.83 -27.06
N GLY A 326 -2.80 -9.44 -25.79
CA GLY A 326 -1.48 -9.26 -25.18
C GLY A 326 -1.48 -9.48 -23.68
N GLY A 327 -0.36 -9.11 -23.04
CA GLY A 327 -0.09 -9.36 -21.63
C GLY A 327 -0.16 -8.12 -20.73
N HIS A 328 -0.99 -7.13 -21.03
CA HIS A 328 -1.05 -5.85 -20.28
C HIS A 328 -1.48 -6.02 -18.82
N PHE A 329 -2.02 -7.17 -18.46
CA PHE A 329 -2.34 -7.57 -17.10
C PHE A 329 -1.12 -8.04 -16.28
N TYR A 330 0.09 -8.08 -16.87
CA TYR A 330 1.27 -8.61 -16.19
C TYR A 330 1.86 -7.59 -15.21
N GLY A 331 1.67 -7.79 -13.92
CA GLY A 331 2.05 -6.87 -12.84
C GLY A 331 3.54 -6.92 -12.43
N GLY A 332 4.47 -7.12 -13.35
CA GLY A 332 5.90 -7.25 -13.06
C GLY A 332 6.53 -6.01 -12.43
N HIS A 333 6.09 -4.81 -12.85
CA HIS A 333 6.56 -3.54 -12.29
C HIS A 333 6.12 -3.36 -10.83
N ILE A 334 4.88 -3.75 -10.50
CA ILE A 334 4.40 -3.71 -9.12
C ILE A 334 5.12 -4.75 -8.26
N ALA A 335 5.32 -5.98 -8.77
CA ALA A 335 6.09 -7.00 -8.07
C ALA A 335 7.50 -6.51 -7.70
N PHE A 336 8.22 -5.92 -8.68
CA PHE A 336 9.55 -5.36 -8.45
C PHE A 336 9.55 -4.21 -7.44
N ALA A 337 8.63 -3.26 -7.59
CA ALA A 337 8.52 -2.13 -6.68
C ALA A 337 8.29 -2.60 -5.23
N MET A 338 7.38 -3.56 -5.03
CA MET A 338 7.06 -4.07 -3.70
C MET A 338 8.14 -4.95 -3.09
N ASP A 339 8.75 -5.84 -3.88
CA ASP A 339 9.85 -6.69 -3.42
C ASP A 339 11.08 -5.86 -3.02
N SER A 340 11.42 -4.81 -3.76
CA SER A 340 12.53 -3.92 -3.40
C SER A 340 12.19 -2.98 -2.24
N MET A 341 10.97 -2.44 -2.19
CA MET A 341 10.54 -1.54 -1.11
C MET A 341 10.49 -2.24 0.25
N LYS A 342 9.93 -3.46 0.33
CA LYS A 342 9.87 -4.19 1.59
C LYS A 342 11.24 -4.46 2.20
N ASN A 343 12.28 -4.67 1.37
CA ASN A 343 13.66 -4.82 1.83
C ASN A 343 14.15 -3.54 2.54
N VAL A 344 13.93 -2.38 1.92
CA VAL A 344 14.38 -1.09 2.48
C VAL A 344 13.60 -0.76 3.76
N VAL A 345 12.29 -1.00 3.79
CA VAL A 345 11.45 -0.73 4.98
C VAL A 345 11.85 -1.63 6.15
N ALA A 346 12.13 -2.91 5.91
CA ALA A 346 12.61 -3.82 6.96
C ALA A 346 13.96 -3.38 7.54
N ASN A 347 14.87 -2.81 6.71
CA ASN A 347 16.12 -2.22 7.21
C ASN A 347 15.90 -0.97 8.08
N ILE A 348 14.84 -0.19 7.83
CA ILE A 348 14.45 0.91 8.73
C ILE A 348 13.94 0.34 10.07
N ALA A 349 13.19 -0.76 10.06
CA ALA A 349 12.77 -1.43 11.29
C ALA A 349 13.98 -1.92 12.11
N ASP A 350 14.96 -2.57 11.47
CA ASP A 350 16.20 -3.01 12.13
C ASP A 350 17.00 -1.83 12.70
N LEU A 351 17.12 -0.74 11.94
CA LEU A 351 17.76 0.49 12.40
C LEU A 351 17.13 1.00 13.70
N LEU A 352 15.79 1.11 13.75
CA LEU A 352 15.09 1.66 14.91
C LEU A 352 15.11 0.70 16.10
N ASP A 353 15.05 -0.62 15.89
CA ASP A 353 15.28 -1.62 16.94
C ASP A 353 16.66 -1.46 17.57
N ARG A 354 17.73 -1.25 16.77
CA ARG A 354 19.08 -0.99 17.29
C ARG A 354 19.16 0.33 18.05
N GLN A 355 18.50 1.38 17.59
CA GLN A 355 18.43 2.65 18.33
C GLN A 355 17.71 2.48 19.67
N LEU A 356 16.60 1.74 19.70
CA LEU A 356 15.87 1.45 20.94
C LEU A 356 16.74 0.63 21.92
N ALA A 357 17.44 -0.38 21.44
CA ALA A 357 18.35 -1.20 22.26
C ALA A 357 19.45 -0.33 22.93
N VAL A 358 20.05 0.60 22.18
CA VAL A 358 21.04 1.55 22.71
C VAL A 358 20.42 2.50 23.75
N LEU A 359 19.18 2.92 23.52
CA LEU A 359 18.49 3.89 24.38
C LEU A 359 18.17 3.32 25.78
N VAL A 360 17.81 2.04 25.84
CA VAL A 360 17.46 1.36 27.12
C VAL A 360 18.67 0.86 27.91
N ASP A 361 19.85 0.73 27.28
CA ASP A 361 21.06 0.17 27.89
C ASP A 361 21.89 1.26 28.58
N VAL A 362 22.06 1.13 29.91
CA VAL A 362 22.84 2.06 30.74
C VAL A 362 24.29 2.22 30.30
N LYS A 363 24.86 1.24 29.57
CA LYS A 363 26.24 1.35 29.06
C LYS A 363 26.36 2.37 27.93
N TYR A 364 25.27 2.70 27.26
CA TYR A 364 25.26 3.55 26.07
C TYR A 364 24.37 4.79 26.21
N ASN A 365 23.42 4.81 27.16
CA ASN A 365 22.41 5.86 27.23
C ASN A 365 22.84 7.12 28.00
N ASN A 366 24.14 7.24 28.35
CA ASN A 366 24.74 8.42 28.95
C ASN A 366 24.02 8.89 30.24
N GLY A 367 23.71 7.95 31.16
CA GLY A 367 23.16 8.22 32.48
C GLY A 367 21.64 8.40 32.52
N LEU A 368 20.89 7.87 31.54
CA LEU A 368 19.48 7.59 31.72
C LEU A 368 19.29 6.36 32.61
N SER A 369 18.11 6.25 33.22
CA SER A 369 17.76 5.10 34.06
C SER A 369 17.75 3.81 33.27
N PRO A 370 18.00 2.63 33.89
CA PRO A 370 17.90 1.34 33.25
C PRO A 370 16.52 1.16 32.62
N ASN A 371 16.49 0.74 31.35
CA ASN A 371 15.28 0.56 30.57
C ASN A 371 14.35 1.79 30.56
N LEU A 372 14.87 2.97 30.77
CA LEU A 372 14.12 4.25 30.84
C LEU A 372 13.02 4.27 31.92
N SER A 373 13.18 3.49 33.00
CA SER A 373 12.25 3.52 34.11
C SER A 373 12.20 4.91 34.75
N GLY A 374 10.98 5.46 34.94
CA GLY A 374 10.75 6.71 35.64
C GLY A 374 10.64 6.56 37.17
N SER A 375 10.77 5.33 37.68
CA SER A 375 10.50 5.03 39.08
C SER A 375 11.46 5.73 40.08
N LYS A 376 10.88 6.37 41.08
CA LYS A 376 11.61 6.92 42.22
C LYS A 376 11.88 5.89 43.31
N ARG A 377 11.28 4.69 43.23
CA ARG A 377 11.39 3.62 44.23
C ARG A 377 12.55 2.66 43.97
N GLY A 378 13.29 2.87 42.87
CA GLY A 378 14.40 2.01 42.44
C GLY A 378 14.05 1.09 41.27
N TYR A 379 15.09 0.48 40.69
CA TYR A 379 14.98 -0.25 39.44
C TYR A 379 14.94 -1.78 39.63
N SER A 380 14.97 -2.27 40.85
CA SER A 380 14.99 -3.72 41.12
C SER A 380 13.65 -4.43 40.83
N PHE A 381 12.56 -3.65 40.82
CA PHE A 381 11.21 -4.19 40.59
C PHE A 381 10.40 -3.39 39.55
N ASN A 382 10.94 -2.28 39.02
CA ASN A 382 10.38 -1.56 37.88
C ASN A 382 11.31 -1.69 36.68
N HIS A 383 10.78 -2.17 35.54
CA HIS A 383 11.55 -2.58 34.38
C HIS A 383 11.34 -1.68 33.15
N GLY A 384 10.44 -0.69 33.24
CA GLY A 384 10.24 0.31 32.19
C GLY A 384 9.98 -0.27 30.80
N TYR A 385 10.76 0.13 29.82
CA TYR A 385 10.64 -0.30 28.42
C TYR A 385 11.32 -1.62 28.06
N LYS A 386 11.76 -2.42 29.04
CA LYS A 386 12.48 -3.69 28.81
C LYS A 386 11.70 -4.63 27.87
N ALA A 387 10.43 -4.89 28.17
CA ALA A 387 9.61 -5.80 27.37
C ALA A 387 9.23 -5.19 26.01
N VAL A 388 9.07 -3.87 25.92
CA VAL A 388 8.81 -3.15 24.67
C VAL A 388 10.00 -3.29 23.72
N GLN A 389 11.24 -3.21 24.21
CA GLN A 389 12.45 -3.42 23.39
C GLN A 389 12.51 -4.86 22.87
N ILE A 390 12.20 -5.85 23.71
CA ILE A 390 12.16 -7.27 23.26
C ILE A 390 11.10 -7.46 22.18
N ALA A 391 9.92 -6.88 22.34
CA ALA A 391 8.85 -6.96 21.35
C ALA A 391 9.24 -6.26 20.03
N ALA A 392 9.88 -5.08 20.09
CA ALA A 392 10.39 -4.38 18.92
C ALA A 392 11.39 -5.23 18.12
N SER A 393 12.32 -5.91 18.82
CA SER A 393 13.24 -6.85 18.19
C SER A 393 12.54 -8.02 17.50
N ALA A 394 11.46 -8.54 18.08
CA ALA A 394 10.69 -9.62 17.46
C ALA A 394 9.99 -9.13 16.19
N TRP A 395 9.38 -7.92 16.19
CA TRP A 395 8.73 -7.34 15.01
C TRP A 395 9.74 -7.00 13.91
N ALA A 396 10.91 -6.46 14.26
CA ALA A 396 11.98 -6.19 13.30
C ALA A 396 12.51 -7.49 12.67
N ALA A 397 12.72 -8.54 13.45
CA ALA A 397 13.14 -9.85 12.94
C ALA A 397 12.10 -10.46 11.99
N GLU A 398 10.81 -10.37 12.33
CA GLU A 398 9.72 -10.81 11.44
C GLU A 398 9.67 -9.99 10.15
N ALA A 399 9.85 -8.65 10.21
CA ALA A 399 9.93 -7.79 9.05
C ALA A 399 11.08 -8.20 8.11
N LEU A 400 12.28 -8.42 8.66
CA LEU A 400 13.45 -8.89 7.90
C LEU A 400 13.22 -10.27 7.26
N LYS A 401 12.59 -11.20 7.98
CA LYS A 401 12.24 -12.54 7.46
C LYS A 401 11.32 -12.43 6.23
N ASN A 402 10.43 -11.46 6.18
CA ASN A 402 9.47 -11.28 5.08
C ASN A 402 10.04 -10.53 3.86
N THR A 403 11.36 -10.32 3.79
CA THR A 403 11.99 -9.61 2.65
C THR A 403 12.26 -10.49 1.43
N MET A 404 12.07 -11.81 1.51
CA MET A 404 12.26 -12.72 0.39
C MET A 404 11.40 -12.25 -0.81
N PRO A 405 11.99 -12.01 -2.01
CA PRO A 405 11.23 -11.55 -3.15
C PRO A 405 10.17 -12.57 -3.59
N ALA A 406 8.90 -12.15 -3.69
CA ALA A 406 7.82 -13.01 -4.16
C ALA A 406 7.95 -13.29 -5.67
N SER A 407 8.45 -12.33 -6.44
CA SER A 407 8.60 -12.41 -7.90
C SER A 407 9.49 -13.55 -8.39
N VAL A 408 10.38 -14.07 -7.55
CA VAL A 408 11.26 -15.22 -7.89
C VAL A 408 10.52 -16.57 -7.85
N PHE A 409 9.30 -16.61 -7.28
CA PHE A 409 8.50 -17.83 -7.14
C PHE A 409 7.45 -17.99 -8.25
N SER A 410 7.68 -17.39 -9.42
CA SER A 410 6.79 -17.59 -10.57
C SER A 410 6.59 -19.07 -10.87
N ARG A 411 5.40 -19.44 -11.31
CA ARG A 411 5.00 -20.81 -11.58
C ARG A 411 4.03 -20.90 -12.75
N SER A 412 3.84 -22.10 -13.25
CA SER A 412 2.87 -22.39 -14.29
C SER A 412 1.52 -22.74 -13.69
N THR A 413 0.46 -22.14 -14.23
CA THR A 413 -0.94 -22.37 -13.85
C THR A 413 -1.80 -22.55 -15.09
N GLU A 414 -3.02 -22.99 -14.92
CA GLU A 414 -4.08 -23.06 -15.93
C GLU A 414 -3.60 -23.79 -17.21
N CYS A 415 -3.37 -25.10 -17.07
CA CYS A 415 -2.94 -26.00 -18.19
C CYS A 415 -1.67 -25.51 -18.92
N HIS A 416 -0.77 -24.82 -18.20
CA HIS A 416 0.44 -24.16 -18.74
C HIS A 416 0.19 -22.99 -19.70
N ASN A 417 -1.06 -22.57 -19.90
CA ASN A 417 -1.36 -21.33 -20.63
C ASN A 417 -0.83 -20.09 -19.90
N GLN A 418 -0.81 -20.14 -18.56
CA GLN A 418 -0.22 -19.12 -17.68
C GLN A 418 1.10 -19.64 -17.08
N ASP A 419 2.09 -19.93 -17.93
CA ASP A 419 3.36 -20.59 -17.58
C ASP A 419 4.36 -19.67 -16.90
N LYS A 420 4.15 -18.35 -16.95
CA LYS A 420 4.95 -17.33 -16.28
C LYS A 420 4.04 -16.27 -15.67
N VAL A 421 4.08 -16.12 -14.33
CA VAL A 421 3.20 -15.22 -13.58
C VAL A 421 4.01 -14.18 -12.78
N SER A 422 3.42 -13.02 -12.50
CA SER A 422 4.12 -11.88 -11.91
C SER A 422 4.33 -11.99 -10.40
N MET A 423 3.45 -12.66 -9.67
CA MET A 423 3.39 -12.72 -8.20
C MET A 423 3.16 -11.33 -7.55
N GLY A 424 2.65 -10.34 -8.30
CA GLY A 424 2.57 -8.94 -7.87
C GLY A 424 1.71 -8.75 -6.62
N THR A 425 0.58 -9.46 -6.51
CA THR A 425 -0.31 -9.38 -5.34
C THR A 425 0.34 -9.94 -4.08
N ILE A 426 1.11 -11.03 -4.18
CA ILE A 426 1.85 -11.58 -3.05
C ILE A 426 2.96 -10.62 -2.64
N ALA A 427 3.73 -10.08 -3.61
CA ALA A 427 4.75 -9.07 -3.33
C ALA A 427 4.18 -7.85 -2.60
N ALA A 428 3.00 -7.36 -3.03
CA ALA A 428 2.33 -6.22 -2.40
C ALA A 428 1.82 -6.54 -0.98
N ARG A 429 1.26 -7.73 -0.77
CA ARG A 429 0.83 -8.20 0.56
C ARG A 429 2.01 -8.40 1.52
N ASP A 430 3.11 -8.97 1.06
CA ASP A 430 4.33 -9.08 1.85
C ASP A 430 4.86 -7.69 2.24
N CYS A 431 4.84 -6.75 1.29
CA CYS A 431 5.31 -5.39 1.53
C CYS A 431 4.44 -4.67 2.58
N ILE A 432 3.10 -4.73 2.47
CA ILE A 432 2.23 -4.12 3.47
C ILE A 432 2.41 -4.77 4.84
N ARG A 433 2.66 -6.08 4.91
CA ARG A 433 2.97 -6.76 6.18
C ARG A 433 4.27 -6.26 6.80
N VAL A 434 5.32 -6.07 6.00
CA VAL A 434 6.58 -5.46 6.46
C VAL A 434 6.37 -4.04 6.96
N VAL A 435 5.55 -3.24 6.26
CA VAL A 435 5.17 -1.89 6.71
C VAL A 435 4.47 -1.93 8.07
N GLU A 436 3.50 -2.83 8.27
CA GLU A 436 2.79 -2.99 9.56
C GLU A 436 3.72 -3.32 10.72
N LEU A 437 4.63 -4.27 10.51
CA LEU A 437 5.64 -4.64 11.50
C LEU A 437 6.57 -3.47 11.81
N THR A 438 6.96 -2.72 10.79
CA THR A 438 7.81 -1.54 10.95
C THR A 438 7.10 -0.43 11.71
N GLU A 439 5.80 -0.21 11.49
CA GLU A 439 5.00 0.75 12.27
C GLU A 439 4.95 0.38 13.76
N GLN A 440 4.93 -0.93 14.09
CA GLN A 440 5.00 -1.38 15.48
C GLN A 440 6.37 -1.04 16.11
N VAL A 441 7.47 -1.24 15.36
CA VAL A 441 8.81 -0.83 15.81
C VAL A 441 8.92 0.68 15.97
N VAL A 442 8.38 1.45 15.02
CA VAL A 442 8.30 2.92 15.10
C VAL A 442 7.52 3.36 16.34
N ALA A 443 6.38 2.74 16.61
CA ALA A 443 5.55 3.05 17.79
C ALA A 443 6.30 2.78 19.09
N ALA A 444 6.95 1.62 19.22
CA ALA A 444 7.77 1.28 20.38
C ALA A 444 8.93 2.28 20.59
N THR A 445 9.65 2.59 19.52
CA THR A 445 10.76 3.54 19.54
C THR A 445 10.27 4.95 19.89
N LEU A 446 9.11 5.38 19.36
CA LEU A 446 8.55 6.71 19.65
C LEU A 446 8.18 6.86 21.13
N LEU A 447 7.48 5.89 21.71
CA LEU A 447 7.15 5.89 23.13
C LEU A 447 8.40 5.98 24.00
N ALA A 448 9.41 5.16 23.71
CA ALA A 448 10.68 5.15 24.43
C ALA A 448 11.46 6.45 24.24
N SER A 449 11.47 7.02 23.04
CA SER A 449 12.17 8.29 22.76
C SER A 449 11.54 9.46 23.52
N VAL A 450 10.21 9.53 23.58
CA VAL A 450 9.48 10.55 24.35
C VAL A 450 9.80 10.40 25.85
N GLN A 451 9.78 9.18 26.37
CA GLN A 451 10.15 8.88 27.76
C GLN A 451 11.58 9.36 28.05
N ALA A 452 12.54 9.00 27.20
CA ALA A 452 13.94 9.37 27.34
C ALA A 452 14.16 10.89 27.32
N LEU A 453 13.47 11.62 26.44
CA LEU A 453 13.52 13.07 26.40
C LEU A 453 12.96 13.70 27.66
N ARG A 454 11.84 13.19 28.20
CA ARG A 454 11.27 13.65 29.46
C ARG A 454 12.18 13.38 30.65
N LEU A 455 12.86 12.24 30.71
CA LEU A 455 13.91 11.95 31.70
C LEU A 455 15.09 12.91 31.59
N ARG A 456 15.35 13.48 30.41
CA ARG A 456 16.33 14.56 30.18
C ARG A 456 15.81 15.96 30.48
N GLY A 457 14.55 16.12 30.89
CA GLY A 457 13.92 17.44 31.07
C GLY A 457 13.74 18.21 29.76
N LYS A 458 13.62 17.51 28.63
CA LYS A 458 13.39 18.12 27.29
C LYS A 458 11.92 18.28 27.03
N ASN A 459 11.57 19.31 26.24
CA ASN A 459 10.19 19.53 25.77
C ASN A 459 9.74 18.41 24.82
N THR A 460 8.52 17.93 25.03
CA THR A 460 7.85 16.92 24.22
C THR A 460 6.41 17.29 23.90
N ASP A 461 6.07 18.59 23.81
CA ASP A 461 4.69 19.08 23.61
C ASP A 461 4.05 18.53 22.33
N ALA A 462 4.84 18.29 21.27
CA ALA A 462 4.35 17.62 20.07
C ALA A 462 3.80 16.20 20.31
N PHE A 463 4.07 15.62 21.49
CA PHE A 463 3.71 14.28 21.93
C PHE A 463 3.05 14.30 23.31
N GLU A 464 2.21 15.28 23.59
CA GLU A 464 1.55 15.47 24.89
C GLU A 464 0.66 14.30 25.31
N ASP A 465 0.07 13.59 24.31
CA ASP A 465 -0.79 12.41 24.54
C ASP A 465 -0.05 11.23 25.22
N PHE A 466 1.29 11.22 25.22
CA PHE A 466 2.04 10.12 25.81
C PHE A 466 2.16 10.27 27.32
N VAL A 467 1.74 9.25 28.06
CA VAL A 467 1.82 9.23 29.51
C VAL A 467 3.19 8.80 29.99
N PHE A 468 3.82 9.56 30.85
CA PHE A 468 5.12 9.21 31.45
C PHE A 468 5.03 7.88 32.21
N LEU A 469 6.01 6.99 32.01
CA LEU A 469 6.10 5.68 32.65
C LEU A 469 6.85 5.82 33.97
N GLU A 470 6.16 6.14 35.05
CA GLU A 470 6.74 6.23 36.40
C GLU A 470 6.83 4.84 37.04
N GLU A 471 5.76 4.04 36.98
CA GLU A 471 5.68 2.66 37.44
C GLU A 471 5.29 1.73 36.29
N ASP A 472 5.71 0.47 36.33
CA ASP A 472 5.39 -0.50 35.30
C ASP A 472 3.87 -0.67 35.15
N ARG A 473 3.38 -0.61 33.92
CA ARG A 473 1.98 -0.84 33.52
C ARG A 473 1.89 -1.50 32.15
N GLN A 474 0.73 -1.93 31.77
CA GLN A 474 0.47 -2.42 30.42
C GLN A 474 0.61 -1.28 29.42
N LEU A 475 1.38 -1.49 28.34
CA LEU A 475 1.61 -0.50 27.28
C LEU A 475 0.92 -0.88 25.95
N GLU A 476 0.18 -1.99 25.90
CA GLU A 476 -0.45 -2.48 24.66
C GLU A 476 -1.39 -1.44 24.04
N GLN A 477 -2.25 -0.82 24.83
CA GLN A 477 -3.21 0.17 24.33
C GLN A 477 -2.51 1.42 23.78
N GLU A 478 -1.46 1.88 24.43
CA GLU A 478 -0.66 3.03 23.98
C GLU A 478 0.09 2.71 22.67
N LEU A 479 0.64 1.49 22.55
CA LEU A 479 1.28 1.01 21.33
C LEU A 479 0.27 0.93 20.17
N ARG A 480 -0.90 0.33 20.39
CA ARG A 480 -1.98 0.24 19.39
C ARG A 480 -2.44 1.63 18.94
N GLN A 481 -2.69 2.53 19.89
CA GLN A 481 -3.09 3.89 19.57
C GLN A 481 -2.01 4.63 18.77
N THR A 482 -0.74 4.40 19.11
CA THR A 482 0.39 5.01 18.40
C THR A 482 0.49 4.47 16.97
N VAL A 483 0.30 3.16 16.75
CA VAL A 483 0.23 2.58 15.39
C VAL A 483 -0.92 3.18 14.58
N GLU A 484 -2.12 3.33 15.18
CA GLU A 484 -3.25 3.96 14.50
C GLU A 484 -2.98 5.45 14.17
N ASN A 485 -2.28 6.16 15.05
CA ASN A 485 -1.86 7.54 14.78
C ASN A 485 -0.82 7.62 13.65
N LEU A 486 0.09 6.64 13.54
CA LEU A 486 1.05 6.52 12.44
C LEU A 486 0.33 6.30 11.10
N LYS A 487 -0.60 5.35 11.04
CA LYS A 487 -1.42 5.09 9.84
C LYS A 487 -2.18 6.34 9.38
N LYS A 488 -2.68 7.14 10.33
CA LYS A 488 -3.37 8.41 10.07
C LYS A 488 -2.41 9.57 9.80
N GLN A 489 -1.10 9.36 9.87
CA GLN A 489 -0.08 10.38 9.69
C GLN A 489 -0.31 11.61 10.59
N LYS A 490 -0.62 11.36 11.87
CA LYS A 490 -1.07 12.38 12.83
C LYS A 490 -0.05 13.49 13.04
N TRP A 491 1.25 13.17 13.09
CA TRP A 491 2.30 14.14 13.40
C TRP A 491 2.84 14.77 12.12
N LYS A 492 2.96 16.09 12.11
CA LYS A 492 3.67 16.80 11.04
C LYS A 492 5.19 16.58 11.20
N LEU A 493 5.86 16.20 10.12
CA LEU A 493 7.27 15.80 10.08
C LEU A 493 8.08 16.76 9.19
#